data_8b24a9513c043d3fac07d49a5f9005d5
#
_entry.id   8b24a9513c043d3fac07d49a5f9005d5
#
_cell.length_a   1.000
_cell.length_b   1.000
_cell.length_c   1.000
_cell.angle_alpha   90.00
_cell.angle_beta   90.00
_cell.angle_gamma   90.00
#
_symmetry.space_group_name_H-M   'P 1'
#
loop_
_entity.id
_entity.type
_entity.pdbx_description
1 polymer ?
#
loop_
_entity_poly.entity_id
_entity_poly.type
_entity_poly.pdbx_seq_one_letter_code
_entity_poly.pdbx_strand_id
1 'polypeptide(L)'
;METTYAHIKSALLLLAVAILTAASARADTYSWTNFQSDIPGVAQHVDPSLVNPWGMAVSPSGTIWVSDNGTGVSTLYHQDGTAVPLVVEIPTAARNRDVGNPTGQVFNETPFFQVTKNGNSAPAFFIFVSEDGSISGWNPTLDQTHAIIAVDNGTNRGVNRAIYKGATLGVANGHNFLYVTNFHTSKVETYDENFHQVNPNGFFDPTLPAGYGPFGIRNFNDEIFVTYAKQDPKREDDVPGPGFGFVNVFDTSGNFLRRLISNGELNAPWGLALVEDGLWVGNFGDGRINNYDPVTGAFIETLMTADGTPLEFEGLWDLLPLGDGVFFTAGSPTKSTAFSASLRKIKIGEHESGSSRIACTAFGIRPNANLRGKCCEVHA
;
A
#
# COMPACT_ATOMS: atom_id res chain seq x y z
N MET A 1 -35.19 -50.65 -30.19
CA MET A 1 -34.37 -50.82 -28.97
C MET A 1 -32.92 -50.45 -29.18
N GLU A 2 -32.31 -50.68 -30.32
CA GLU A 2 -30.88 -50.32 -30.59
C GLU A 2 -30.59 -48.84 -30.66
N THR A 3 -31.50 -48.03 -31.21
CA THR A 3 -31.32 -46.57 -31.31
C THR A 3 -31.32 -45.86 -29.97
N THR A 4 -32.09 -46.34 -29.01
CA THR A 4 -32.16 -45.76 -27.66
C THR A 4 -30.87 -46.01 -26.86
N TYR A 5 -30.24 -47.16 -27.08
CA TYR A 5 -28.96 -47.53 -26.43
C TYR A 5 -27.77 -46.73 -26.92
N ALA A 6 -27.76 -46.31 -28.22
CA ALA A 6 -26.72 -45.50 -28.79
C ALA A 6 -26.74 -44.06 -28.21
N HIS A 7 -27.92 -43.47 -28.01
CA HIS A 7 -28.04 -42.11 -27.45
C HIS A 7 -27.67 -42.07 -25.98
N ILE A 8 -27.94 -43.12 -25.18
CA ILE A 8 -27.54 -43.18 -23.78
C ILE A 8 -26.03 -43.33 -23.62
N LYS A 9 -25.37 -44.11 -24.48
CA LYS A 9 -23.90 -44.21 -24.48
C LYS A 9 -23.21 -42.88 -24.89
N SER A 10 -23.75 -42.17 -25.85
CA SER A 10 -23.23 -40.88 -26.29
C SER A 10 -23.45 -39.80 -25.20
N ALA A 11 -24.56 -39.79 -24.51
CA ALA A 11 -24.84 -38.85 -23.41
C ALA A 11 -23.95 -39.11 -22.19
N LEU A 12 -23.70 -40.40 -21.86
CA LEU A 12 -22.78 -40.77 -20.78
C LEU A 12 -21.33 -40.48 -21.11
N LEU A 13 -20.90 -40.60 -22.37
CA LEU A 13 -19.55 -40.23 -22.79
C LEU A 13 -19.32 -38.72 -22.77
N LEU A 14 -20.31 -37.91 -23.17
CA LEU A 14 -20.28 -36.46 -23.10
C LEU A 14 -20.27 -35.95 -21.64
N LEU A 15 -21.01 -36.61 -20.74
CA LEU A 15 -20.99 -36.27 -19.32
C LEU A 15 -19.64 -36.64 -18.64
N ALA A 16 -19.04 -37.77 -19.03
CA ALA A 16 -17.73 -38.18 -18.52
C ALA A 16 -16.59 -37.26 -19.03
N VAL A 17 -16.67 -36.78 -20.26
CA VAL A 17 -15.71 -35.81 -20.80
C VAL A 17 -15.88 -34.43 -20.13
N ALA A 18 -17.10 -34.00 -19.80
CA ALA A 18 -17.34 -32.76 -19.08
C ALA A 18 -16.83 -32.81 -17.61
N ILE A 19 -16.80 -33.98 -17.00
CA ILE A 19 -16.27 -34.17 -15.64
C ILE A 19 -14.73 -34.21 -15.65
N LEU A 20 -14.09 -34.66 -16.74
CA LEU A 20 -12.63 -34.73 -16.83
C LEU A 20 -11.97 -33.39 -17.19
N THR A 21 -12.72 -32.37 -17.58
CA THR A 21 -12.20 -31.03 -17.89
C THR A 21 -12.39 -29.99 -16.79
N ALA A 22 -12.92 -30.38 -15.64
CA ALA A 22 -12.72 -29.60 -14.42
C ALA A 22 -11.26 -29.76 -13.99
N ALA A 23 -10.34 -29.18 -14.76
CA ALA A 23 -9.02 -28.87 -14.27
C ALA A 23 -9.28 -28.05 -13.00
N SER A 24 -8.98 -28.61 -11.85
CA SER A 24 -8.99 -27.86 -10.61
C SER A 24 -8.04 -26.68 -10.85
N ALA A 25 -8.59 -25.48 -11.05
CA ALA A 25 -7.81 -24.28 -11.00
C ALA A 25 -7.15 -24.31 -9.61
N ARG A 26 -5.88 -24.69 -9.58
CA ARG A 26 -5.13 -24.73 -8.34
C ARG A 26 -4.94 -23.28 -7.96
N ALA A 27 -5.41 -22.87 -6.78
CA ALA A 27 -5.19 -21.54 -6.26
C ALA A 27 -3.71 -21.24 -6.30
N ASP A 28 -3.36 -20.04 -6.70
CA ASP A 28 -1.98 -19.55 -6.65
C ASP A 28 -1.49 -19.59 -5.20
N THR A 29 -0.22 -19.92 -5.02
CA THR A 29 0.37 -19.97 -3.69
C THR A 29 1.53 -18.98 -3.59
N TYR A 30 1.73 -18.46 -2.39
CA TYR A 30 2.67 -17.37 -2.14
C TYR A 30 3.62 -17.74 -1.02
N SER A 31 4.85 -17.24 -1.10
CA SER A 31 5.85 -17.30 -0.04
C SER A 31 6.27 -15.89 0.36
N TRP A 32 6.79 -15.74 1.57
CA TRP A 32 7.30 -14.47 2.06
C TRP A 32 8.61 -14.65 2.83
N THR A 33 9.32 -13.55 3.01
CA THR A 33 10.54 -13.48 3.81
C THR A 33 10.44 -12.27 4.74
N ASN A 34 10.64 -12.46 6.04
CA ASN A 34 10.75 -11.37 6.99
C ASN A 34 12.18 -10.80 6.96
N PHE A 35 12.35 -9.56 6.52
CA PHE A 35 13.67 -8.93 6.41
C PHE A 35 14.09 -8.23 7.70
N GLN A 36 13.21 -7.43 8.27
CA GLN A 36 13.46 -6.63 9.47
C GLN A 36 12.36 -6.81 10.50
N SER A 37 12.71 -6.77 11.76
CA SER A 37 11.78 -6.72 12.90
C SER A 37 12.43 -6.02 14.07
N ASP A 38 11.65 -5.38 14.92
CA ASP A 38 12.12 -4.89 16.24
C ASP A 38 12.36 -6.03 17.24
N ILE A 39 11.89 -7.24 16.95
CA ILE A 39 11.99 -8.42 17.82
C ILE A 39 13.03 -9.41 17.30
N PRO A 40 14.04 -9.76 18.12
CA PRO A 40 15.01 -10.75 17.76
C PRO A 40 14.39 -12.12 17.40
N GLY A 41 14.86 -12.72 16.30
CA GLY A 41 14.44 -14.06 15.87
C GLY A 41 13.17 -14.10 15.03
N VAL A 42 12.52 -12.97 14.77
CA VAL A 42 11.33 -12.86 13.92
C VAL A 42 11.72 -12.66 12.44
N ALA A 43 12.80 -11.93 12.18
CA ALA A 43 13.27 -11.58 10.85
C ALA A 43 14.77 -11.85 10.69
N GLN A 44 15.29 -11.64 9.47
CA GLN A 44 16.73 -11.79 9.16
C GLN A 44 17.59 -10.77 9.92
N HIS A 45 17.06 -9.55 10.10
CA HIS A 45 17.73 -8.46 10.80
C HIS A 45 16.84 -7.87 11.90
N VAL A 46 17.45 -7.20 12.86
CA VAL A 46 16.75 -6.54 13.97
C VAL A 46 16.97 -5.03 13.88
N ASP A 47 15.89 -4.27 13.80
CA ASP A 47 15.91 -2.82 13.91
C ASP A 47 14.95 -2.37 15.04
N PRO A 48 15.47 -1.92 16.19
CA PRO A 48 14.64 -1.52 17.32
C PRO A 48 13.80 -0.27 17.04
N SER A 49 14.06 0.46 15.95
CA SER A 49 13.27 1.62 15.55
C SER A 49 11.98 1.23 14.83
N LEU A 50 11.94 0.03 14.24
CA LEU A 50 10.84 -0.47 13.42
C LEU A 50 9.64 -0.93 14.27
N VAL A 51 9.06 -0.03 15.06
CA VAL A 51 7.92 -0.37 15.94
C VAL A 51 6.61 0.10 15.30
N ASN A 52 5.68 -0.83 15.11
CA ASN A 52 4.38 -0.58 14.48
C ASN A 52 4.52 0.14 13.13
N PRO A 53 5.20 -0.48 12.14
CA PRO A 53 5.44 0.13 10.83
C PRO A 53 4.15 0.20 10.02
N TRP A 54 3.84 1.37 9.45
CA TRP A 54 2.64 1.64 8.65
C TRP A 54 2.98 1.80 7.16
N GLY A 55 2.92 3.04 6.67
CA GLY A 55 3.06 3.35 5.26
C GLY A 55 4.49 3.23 4.74
N MET A 56 4.62 2.89 3.47
CA MET A 56 5.88 2.82 2.75
C MET A 56 5.89 3.74 1.53
N ALA A 57 7.07 4.26 1.21
CA ALA A 57 7.33 4.95 -0.04
C ALA A 57 8.72 4.57 -0.58
N VAL A 58 8.93 4.68 -1.89
CA VAL A 58 10.20 4.33 -2.53
C VAL A 58 10.83 5.58 -3.12
N SER A 59 12.12 5.77 -2.85
CA SER A 59 12.92 6.78 -3.54
C SER A 59 13.29 6.34 -4.96
N PRO A 60 13.71 7.25 -5.85
CA PRO A 60 14.19 6.88 -7.18
C PRO A 60 15.40 5.95 -7.17
N SER A 61 16.16 5.90 -6.09
CA SER A 61 17.28 4.95 -5.90
C SER A 61 16.82 3.54 -5.52
N GLY A 62 15.52 3.31 -5.33
CA GLY A 62 14.97 2.02 -4.90
C GLY A 62 15.03 1.79 -3.39
N THR A 63 15.40 2.80 -2.59
CA THR A 63 15.36 2.73 -1.12
C THR A 63 13.93 2.83 -0.64
N ILE A 64 13.51 1.89 0.20
CA ILE A 64 12.20 1.82 0.82
C ILE A 64 12.25 2.61 2.14
N TRP A 65 11.35 3.56 2.28
CA TRP A 65 11.13 4.32 3.51
C TRP A 65 9.91 3.77 4.22
N VAL A 66 9.98 3.66 5.53
CA VAL A 66 8.91 3.11 6.37
C VAL A 66 8.53 4.12 7.44
N SER A 67 7.24 4.37 7.65
CA SER A 67 6.72 5.17 8.75
C SER A 67 6.57 4.31 9.99
N ASP A 68 7.40 4.53 11.00
CA ASP A 68 7.40 3.76 12.25
C ASP A 68 6.56 4.50 13.28
N ASN A 69 5.27 4.17 13.31
CA ASN A 69 4.28 4.87 14.14
C ASN A 69 4.60 4.79 15.63
N GLY A 70 5.12 3.65 16.09
CA GLY A 70 5.41 3.43 17.52
C GLY A 70 6.64 4.18 18.05
N THR A 71 7.61 4.50 17.19
CA THR A 71 8.84 5.22 17.55
C THR A 71 8.86 6.67 17.08
N GLY A 72 7.93 7.05 16.18
CA GLY A 72 7.84 8.41 15.67
C GLY A 72 8.96 8.79 14.70
N VAL A 73 9.49 7.81 13.97
CA VAL A 73 10.56 8.01 13.00
C VAL A 73 10.18 7.45 11.63
N SER A 74 11.02 7.67 10.66
CA SER A 74 11.04 6.89 9.41
C SER A 74 12.39 6.22 9.27
N THR A 75 12.37 4.89 9.09
CA THR A 75 13.53 4.06 8.81
C THR A 75 13.62 3.73 7.33
N LEU A 76 14.82 3.36 6.88
CA LEU A 76 15.12 3.17 5.48
C LEU A 76 15.80 1.83 5.22
N TYR A 77 15.37 1.14 4.17
CA TYR A 77 15.90 -0.17 3.80
C TYR A 77 16.16 -0.30 2.31
N HIS A 78 17.17 -1.10 1.98
CA HIS A 78 17.34 -1.63 0.63
C HIS A 78 16.32 -2.75 0.35
N GLN A 79 16.15 -3.11 -0.92
CA GLN A 79 15.21 -4.16 -1.31
C GLN A 79 15.61 -5.56 -0.82
N ASP A 80 16.84 -5.75 -0.41
CA ASP A 80 17.34 -6.98 0.23
C ASP A 80 17.12 -6.99 1.75
N GLY A 81 16.50 -5.94 2.29
CA GLY A 81 16.22 -5.76 3.71
C GLY A 81 17.35 -5.14 4.51
N THR A 82 18.52 -4.87 3.93
CA THR A 82 19.59 -4.21 4.68
C THR A 82 19.24 -2.76 5.02
N ALA A 83 19.48 -2.36 6.28
CA ALA A 83 19.16 -1.00 6.73
C ALA A 83 20.13 0.04 6.14
N VAL A 84 19.57 1.18 5.74
CA VAL A 84 20.34 2.40 5.44
C VAL A 84 20.58 3.15 6.75
N PRO A 85 21.81 3.59 7.07
CA PRO A 85 22.12 4.22 8.36
C PRO A 85 21.62 5.68 8.45
N LEU A 86 20.35 5.87 8.17
CA LEU A 86 19.62 7.14 8.30
C LEU A 86 18.27 6.83 8.96
N VAL A 87 17.98 7.55 10.03
CA VAL A 87 16.68 7.58 10.69
C VAL A 87 16.22 9.02 10.72
N VAL A 88 14.97 9.26 10.28
CA VAL A 88 14.39 10.59 10.22
C VAL A 88 13.33 10.73 11.30
N GLU A 89 13.51 11.64 12.23
CA GLU A 89 12.53 11.95 13.27
C GLU A 89 11.34 12.70 12.66
N ILE A 90 10.13 12.23 12.97
CA ILE A 90 8.89 12.85 12.52
C ILE A 90 8.36 13.75 13.64
N PRO A 91 8.20 15.05 13.38
CA PRO A 91 7.80 15.99 14.41
C PRO A 91 6.35 15.75 14.84
N THR A 92 6.07 16.01 16.09
CA THR A 92 4.71 16.01 16.62
C THR A 92 4.04 17.35 16.38
N ALA A 93 2.73 17.34 16.10
CA ALA A 93 1.92 18.55 16.17
C ALA A 93 2.03 19.20 17.56
N ALA A 94 1.85 20.51 17.68
CA ALA A 94 2.15 21.36 18.86
C ALA A 94 1.48 20.96 20.19
N ARG A 95 1.37 19.66 20.48
CA ARG A 95 0.65 19.11 21.64
C ARG A 95 1.36 18.00 22.36
N ASN A 96 2.41 18.33 23.10
CA ASN A 96 2.88 17.54 24.24
C ASN A 96 2.98 16.01 24.04
N ARG A 97 3.42 15.59 22.88
CA ARG A 97 3.95 14.24 22.66
C ARG A 97 5.44 14.39 22.41
N ASP A 98 6.22 13.48 22.93
CA ASP A 98 7.67 13.50 22.73
C ASP A 98 8.08 13.11 21.32
N VAL A 99 7.20 12.36 20.60
CA VAL A 99 7.43 11.86 19.22
C VAL A 99 6.14 11.90 18.41
N GLY A 100 6.27 12.04 17.08
CA GLY A 100 5.17 11.91 16.14
C GLY A 100 4.61 10.50 16.07
N ASN A 101 3.46 10.33 15.41
CA ASN A 101 2.88 9.02 15.10
C ASN A 101 2.64 8.95 13.59
N PRO A 102 3.71 8.83 12.77
CA PRO A 102 3.57 8.80 11.32
C PRO A 102 2.80 7.57 10.87
N THR A 103 1.98 7.76 9.82
CA THR A 103 1.13 6.73 9.23
C THR A 103 1.42 6.60 7.74
N GLY A 104 0.66 7.28 6.88
CA GLY A 104 0.95 7.33 5.44
C GLY A 104 2.15 8.20 5.12
N GLN A 105 2.87 7.86 4.05
CA GLN A 105 3.93 8.67 3.49
C GLN A 105 3.98 8.59 1.98
N VAL A 106 4.55 9.59 1.34
CA VAL A 106 4.75 9.65 -0.11
C VAL A 106 6.10 10.21 -0.47
N PHE A 107 6.67 9.74 -1.57
CA PHE A 107 7.81 10.38 -2.23
C PHE A 107 7.29 11.45 -3.20
N ASN A 108 7.87 12.67 -3.14
CA ASN A 108 7.51 13.80 -3.99
C ASN A 108 8.63 14.08 -5.00
N GLU A 109 8.34 13.89 -6.26
CA GLU A 109 9.27 14.16 -7.38
C GLU A 109 9.19 15.61 -7.89
N THR A 110 8.26 16.41 -7.36
CA THR A 110 7.97 17.74 -7.88
C THR A 110 8.81 18.82 -7.16
N PRO A 111 9.00 20.00 -7.75
CA PRO A 111 9.64 21.13 -7.10
C PRO A 111 8.72 21.85 -6.08
N PHE A 112 7.50 21.36 -5.92
CA PHE A 112 6.48 21.90 -5.04
C PHE A 112 6.52 21.26 -3.65
N PHE A 113 5.53 21.53 -2.82
CA PHE A 113 5.44 21.04 -1.45
C PHE A 113 6.66 21.40 -0.62
N GLN A 114 6.97 22.70 -0.62
CA GLN A 114 8.17 23.20 0.04
C GLN A 114 8.01 23.28 1.56
N VAL A 115 9.03 22.84 2.27
CA VAL A 115 9.18 23.05 3.72
C VAL A 115 10.28 24.06 3.99
N THR A 116 10.19 24.76 5.15
CA THR A 116 11.08 25.87 5.47
C THR A 116 11.71 25.68 6.85
N LYS A 117 13.04 25.80 6.92
CA LYS A 117 13.81 25.79 8.16
C LYS A 117 14.83 26.93 8.17
N ASN A 118 14.85 27.72 9.24
CA ASN A 118 15.79 28.84 9.41
C ASN A 118 15.83 29.81 8.23
N GLY A 119 14.68 30.10 7.58
CA GLY A 119 14.56 30.99 6.44
C GLY A 119 14.95 30.40 5.09
N ASN A 120 15.38 29.13 5.03
CA ASN A 120 15.65 28.39 3.80
C ASN A 120 14.48 27.48 3.47
N SER A 121 14.10 27.41 2.20
CA SER A 121 13.01 26.55 1.72
C SER A 121 13.51 25.57 0.67
N ALA A 122 12.98 24.35 0.69
CA ALA A 122 13.25 23.34 -0.32
C ALA A 122 12.03 22.40 -0.46
N PRO A 123 11.82 21.77 -1.65
CA PRO A 123 10.78 20.75 -1.81
C PRO A 123 11.00 19.61 -0.82
N ALA A 124 9.95 19.17 -0.15
CA ALA A 124 10.01 17.94 0.61
C ALA A 124 10.21 16.75 -0.36
N PHE A 125 11.24 15.92 -0.16
CA PHE A 125 11.39 14.68 -0.91
C PHE A 125 10.43 13.61 -0.40
N PHE A 126 10.23 13.55 0.91
CA PHE A 126 9.22 12.71 1.53
C PHE A 126 8.25 13.57 2.34
N ILE A 127 6.98 13.25 2.21
CA ILE A 127 5.90 13.88 2.95
C ILE A 127 5.25 12.81 3.82
N PHE A 128 5.11 13.12 5.10
CA PHE A 128 4.53 12.23 6.12
C PHE A 128 3.25 12.84 6.67
N VAL A 129 2.28 11.99 6.94
CA VAL A 129 1.06 12.36 7.67
C VAL A 129 1.02 11.58 8.98
N SER A 130 0.43 12.15 10.02
CA SER A 130 0.48 11.59 11.37
C SER A 130 -0.89 11.60 12.06
N GLU A 131 -1.11 10.67 12.99
CA GLU A 131 -2.36 10.57 13.77
C GLU A 131 -2.59 11.79 14.68
N ASP A 132 -1.56 12.54 14.99
CA ASP A 132 -1.68 13.77 15.76
C ASP A 132 -2.20 14.97 14.96
N GLY A 133 -2.44 14.81 13.66
CA GLY A 133 -2.98 15.83 12.75
C GLY A 133 -1.91 16.70 12.11
N SER A 134 -0.64 16.28 12.11
CA SER A 134 0.43 16.96 11.39
C SER A 134 0.66 16.40 10.00
N ILE A 135 1.11 17.27 9.09
CA ILE A 135 1.74 16.92 7.82
C ILE A 135 3.15 17.50 7.87
N SER A 136 4.16 16.70 7.65
CA SER A 136 5.55 17.12 7.66
C SER A 136 6.28 16.70 6.39
N GLY A 137 7.33 17.43 6.04
CA GLY A 137 8.15 17.11 4.87
C GLY A 137 9.62 17.03 5.23
N TRP A 138 10.34 16.15 4.57
CA TRP A 138 11.77 15.99 4.75
C TRP A 138 12.56 16.35 3.50
N ASN A 139 13.63 17.12 3.70
CA ASN A 139 14.65 17.40 2.69
C ASN A 139 16.02 17.49 3.39
N PRO A 140 17.02 16.68 2.97
CA PRO A 140 18.33 16.62 3.63
C PRO A 140 19.15 17.91 3.55
N THR A 141 18.83 18.82 2.63
CA THR A 141 19.52 20.12 2.54
C THR A 141 19.08 21.09 3.63
N LEU A 142 17.91 20.87 4.24
CA LEU A 142 17.37 21.67 5.34
C LEU A 142 17.67 21.02 6.70
N ASP A 143 17.45 19.71 6.78
CA ASP A 143 17.75 18.88 7.93
C ASP A 143 17.94 17.43 7.51
N GLN A 144 19.04 16.82 7.93
CA GLN A 144 19.35 15.44 7.54
C GLN A 144 18.53 14.41 8.32
N THR A 145 18.17 14.73 9.56
CA THR A 145 17.61 13.74 10.50
C THR A 145 16.21 14.09 11.01
N HIS A 146 15.64 15.23 10.63
CA HIS A 146 14.31 15.63 11.09
C HIS A 146 13.45 16.09 9.91
N ALA A 147 12.22 15.64 9.86
CA ALA A 147 11.20 16.24 9.01
C ALA A 147 10.73 17.59 9.61
N ILE A 148 10.11 18.42 8.80
CA ILE A 148 9.71 19.79 9.14
C ILE A 148 8.19 19.87 8.98
N ILE A 149 7.47 20.38 9.99
CA ILE A 149 6.02 20.56 9.91
C ILE A 149 5.67 21.56 8.80
N ALA A 150 4.81 21.12 7.89
CA ALA A 150 4.18 21.93 6.85
C ALA A 150 2.76 22.35 7.23
N VAL A 151 1.99 21.42 7.86
CA VAL A 151 0.63 21.67 8.33
C VAL A 151 0.48 21.15 9.76
N ASP A 152 -0.05 21.99 10.64
CA ASP A 152 -0.38 21.60 12.03
C ASP A 152 -1.89 21.73 12.28
N ASN A 153 -2.61 20.64 12.09
CA ASN A 153 -4.02 20.49 12.46
C ASN A 153 -4.22 19.80 13.82
N GLY A 154 -3.14 19.52 14.53
CA GLY A 154 -3.15 18.93 15.86
C GLY A 154 -3.83 19.81 16.91
N THR A 155 -4.00 21.11 16.69
CA THR A 155 -4.74 22.03 17.56
C THR A 155 -6.25 21.95 17.36
N ASN A 156 -6.76 21.35 16.30
CA ASN A 156 -8.17 21.17 16.07
C ASN A 156 -8.82 20.29 17.15
N ARG A 157 -10.05 20.57 17.55
CA ARG A 157 -10.76 19.89 18.64
C ARG A 157 -12.12 19.37 18.21
N GLY A 158 -12.60 18.39 18.96
CA GLY A 158 -13.95 17.85 18.76
C GLY A 158 -14.11 17.31 17.35
N VAL A 159 -15.18 17.67 16.70
CA VAL A 159 -15.53 17.18 15.34
C VAL A 159 -14.55 17.57 14.23
N ASN A 160 -13.69 18.56 14.47
CA ASN A 160 -12.68 19.04 13.54
C ASN A 160 -11.27 18.49 13.83
N ARG A 161 -11.12 17.59 14.79
CA ARG A 161 -9.84 16.95 15.09
C ARG A 161 -9.33 16.21 13.86
N ALA A 162 -8.05 16.32 13.56
CA ALA A 162 -7.42 15.57 12.50
C ALA A 162 -6.76 14.30 13.07
N ILE A 163 -7.02 13.16 12.44
CA ILE A 163 -6.33 11.88 12.65
C ILE A 163 -6.06 11.33 11.26
N TYR A 164 -4.82 11.54 10.79
CA TYR A 164 -4.44 11.15 9.45
C TYR A 164 -3.97 9.71 9.42
N LYS A 165 -4.42 8.94 8.41
CA LYS A 165 -4.12 7.51 8.29
C LYS A 165 -3.37 7.16 7.00
N GLY A 166 -3.66 7.81 5.89
CA GLY A 166 -3.03 7.54 4.59
C GLY A 166 -2.79 8.79 3.79
N ALA A 167 -1.87 8.74 2.84
CA ALA A 167 -1.55 9.83 1.93
C ALA A 167 -1.20 9.32 0.53
N THR A 168 -1.54 10.09 -0.49
CA THR A 168 -1.09 9.88 -1.87
C THR A 168 -0.99 11.20 -2.62
N LEU A 169 -0.19 11.24 -3.69
CA LEU A 169 -0.08 12.38 -4.59
C LEU A 169 -0.88 12.12 -5.87
N GLY A 170 -1.30 13.19 -6.52
CA GLY A 170 -1.90 13.13 -7.85
C GLY A 170 -1.90 14.47 -8.56
N VAL A 171 -2.21 14.46 -9.84
CA VAL A 171 -2.27 15.65 -10.69
C VAL A 171 -3.71 15.85 -11.16
N ALA A 172 -4.25 17.04 -10.97
CA ALA A 172 -5.54 17.44 -11.52
C ALA A 172 -5.43 18.81 -12.17
N ASN A 173 -5.96 18.95 -13.39
CA ASN A 173 -5.95 20.22 -14.13
C ASN A 173 -4.54 20.87 -14.25
N GLY A 174 -3.48 20.05 -14.31
CA GLY A 174 -2.09 20.50 -14.41
C GLY A 174 -1.46 20.96 -13.10
N HIS A 175 -2.12 20.79 -11.95
CA HIS A 175 -1.62 21.09 -10.61
C HIS A 175 -1.41 19.83 -9.79
N ASN A 176 -0.40 19.82 -8.91
CA ASN A 176 -0.13 18.71 -8.02
C ASN A 176 -0.91 18.87 -6.72
N PHE A 177 -1.43 17.76 -6.23
CA PHE A 177 -2.19 17.71 -4.98
C PHE A 177 -1.70 16.57 -4.09
N LEU A 178 -1.73 16.83 -2.79
CA LEU A 178 -1.59 15.82 -1.76
C LEU A 178 -3.00 15.50 -1.22
N TYR A 179 -3.38 14.22 -1.26
CA TYR A 179 -4.64 13.71 -0.72
C TYR A 179 -4.34 12.96 0.57
N VAL A 180 -5.06 13.30 1.65
CA VAL A 180 -4.84 12.78 2.99
C VAL A 180 -6.14 12.26 3.58
N THR A 181 -6.16 11.01 4.01
CA THR A 181 -7.33 10.46 4.70
C THR A 181 -7.36 10.96 6.14
N ASN A 182 -8.40 11.73 6.49
CA ASN A 182 -8.70 12.12 7.86
C ASN A 182 -9.79 11.21 8.40
N PHE A 183 -9.38 10.20 9.14
CA PHE A 183 -10.27 9.17 9.66
C PHE A 183 -11.32 9.74 10.61
N HIS A 184 -10.92 10.67 11.50
CA HIS A 184 -11.83 11.26 12.48
C HIS A 184 -12.96 12.06 11.84
N THR A 185 -12.65 12.87 10.82
CA THR A 185 -13.65 13.70 10.15
C THR A 185 -14.43 12.96 9.07
N SER A 186 -14.05 11.71 8.75
CA SER A 186 -14.58 10.91 7.65
C SER A 186 -14.40 11.58 6.28
N LYS A 187 -13.28 12.30 6.08
CA LYS A 187 -12.99 13.05 4.86
C LYS A 187 -11.63 12.67 4.28
N VAL A 188 -11.50 12.72 2.98
CA VAL A 188 -10.21 12.89 2.32
C VAL A 188 -9.97 14.38 2.16
N GLU A 189 -8.90 14.88 2.75
CA GLU A 189 -8.48 16.28 2.64
C GLU A 189 -7.52 16.43 1.48
N THR A 190 -7.68 17.52 0.73
CA THR A 190 -6.83 17.85 -0.43
C THR A 190 -5.99 19.08 -0.11
N TYR A 191 -4.70 19.00 -0.33
CA TYR A 191 -3.76 20.10 -0.17
C TYR A 191 -3.12 20.44 -1.51
N ASP A 192 -3.02 21.74 -1.80
CA ASP A 192 -2.34 22.24 -3.00
C ASP A 192 -0.81 22.17 -2.86
N GLU A 193 -0.11 22.59 -3.89
CA GLU A 193 1.36 22.62 -4.01
C GLU A 193 2.06 23.43 -2.90
N ASN A 194 1.33 24.24 -2.15
CA ASN A 194 1.81 25.06 -1.04
C ASN A 194 1.30 24.60 0.32
N PHE A 195 0.76 23.38 0.40
CA PHE A 195 0.12 22.82 1.58
C PHE A 195 -1.11 23.59 2.08
N HIS A 196 -1.77 24.38 1.22
CA HIS A 196 -3.06 24.96 1.58
C HIS A 196 -4.17 23.95 1.32
N GLN A 197 -5.05 23.77 2.31
CA GLN A 197 -6.19 22.89 2.16
C GLN A 197 -7.18 23.48 1.16
N VAL A 198 -7.57 22.68 0.17
CA VAL A 198 -8.48 23.04 -0.92
C VAL A 198 -9.54 21.95 -1.10
N ASN A 199 -10.55 22.19 -1.94
CA ASN A 199 -11.60 21.23 -2.31
C ASN A 199 -12.26 20.50 -1.11
N PRO A 200 -12.83 21.22 -0.13
CA PRO A 200 -13.34 20.62 1.11
C PRO A 200 -14.53 19.68 0.92
N ASN A 201 -15.13 19.63 -0.26
CA ASN A 201 -16.29 18.81 -0.63
C ASN A 201 -15.94 17.70 -1.63
N GLY A 202 -14.67 17.52 -1.99
CA GLY A 202 -14.22 16.42 -2.82
C GLY A 202 -14.26 15.08 -2.08
N PHE A 203 -14.08 13.99 -2.81
CA PHE A 203 -14.02 12.63 -2.29
C PHE A 203 -15.27 12.21 -1.50
N PHE A 204 -16.44 12.67 -1.95
CA PHE A 204 -17.70 12.40 -1.29
C PHE A 204 -18.49 11.30 -2.01
N ASP A 205 -18.85 10.25 -1.28
CA ASP A 205 -19.78 9.21 -1.70
C ASP A 205 -21.06 9.31 -0.87
N PRO A 206 -22.18 9.78 -1.45
CA PRO A 206 -23.43 9.97 -0.71
C PRO A 206 -24.08 8.66 -0.25
N THR A 207 -23.58 7.53 -0.73
CA THR A 207 -24.12 6.20 -0.41
C THR A 207 -23.27 5.43 0.59
N LEU A 208 -22.12 5.98 1.03
CA LEU A 208 -21.30 5.36 2.06
C LEU A 208 -22.05 5.33 3.38
N PRO A 209 -22.21 4.17 4.04
CA PRO A 209 -22.87 4.10 5.33
C PRO A 209 -22.20 4.97 6.40
N ALA A 210 -22.97 5.56 7.29
CA ALA A 210 -22.44 6.32 8.41
C ALA A 210 -21.60 5.40 9.33
N GLY A 211 -20.54 5.98 9.96
CA GLY A 211 -19.66 5.27 10.86
C GLY A 211 -18.49 4.57 10.15
N TYR A 212 -18.19 4.96 8.92
CA TYR A 212 -16.98 4.59 8.20
C TYR A 212 -16.14 5.82 7.91
N GLY A 213 -14.82 5.69 8.08
CA GLY A 213 -13.84 6.72 7.76
C GLY A 213 -12.88 6.25 6.67
N PRO A 214 -12.36 7.17 5.83
CA PRO A 214 -11.32 6.85 4.86
C PRO A 214 -10.04 6.44 5.61
N PHE A 215 -9.44 5.31 5.21
CA PHE A 215 -8.37 4.68 5.95
C PHE A 215 -7.08 4.66 5.14
N GLY A 216 -6.91 3.77 4.19
CA GLY A 216 -5.83 3.82 3.21
C GLY A 216 -6.22 4.59 1.94
N ILE A 217 -5.23 5.04 1.19
CA ILE A 217 -5.42 5.76 -0.07
C ILE A 217 -4.24 5.54 -1.02
N ARG A 218 -4.51 5.32 -2.29
CA ARG A 218 -3.47 5.12 -3.31
C ARG A 218 -3.92 5.67 -4.66
N ASN A 219 -3.00 6.27 -5.38
CA ASN A 219 -3.21 6.68 -6.76
C ASN A 219 -2.71 5.56 -7.69
N PHE A 220 -3.59 5.05 -8.54
CA PHE A 220 -3.25 4.14 -9.62
C PHE A 220 -3.73 4.73 -10.95
N ASN A 221 -2.80 5.15 -11.80
CA ASN A 221 -3.09 5.67 -13.14
C ASN A 221 -4.13 6.82 -13.14
N ASP A 222 -3.96 7.79 -12.24
CA ASP A 222 -4.85 8.94 -12.06
C ASP A 222 -6.27 8.60 -11.55
N GLU A 223 -6.50 7.41 -11.10
CA GLU A 223 -7.64 7.04 -10.26
C GLU A 223 -7.20 6.92 -8.80
N ILE A 224 -7.93 7.57 -7.90
CA ILE A 224 -7.65 7.57 -6.47
C ILE A 224 -8.52 6.52 -5.79
N PHE A 225 -7.89 5.44 -5.36
CA PHE A 225 -8.53 4.38 -4.60
C PHE A 225 -8.47 4.71 -3.12
N VAL A 226 -9.61 4.69 -2.45
CA VAL A 226 -9.74 4.96 -1.02
C VAL A 226 -10.39 3.77 -0.34
N THR A 227 -9.72 3.21 0.66
CA THR A 227 -10.32 2.22 1.54
C THR A 227 -11.04 2.90 2.70
N TYR A 228 -12.08 2.26 3.20
CA TYR A 228 -12.83 2.75 4.36
C TYR A 228 -12.94 1.64 5.39
N ALA A 229 -12.66 1.99 6.65
CA ALA A 229 -12.84 1.10 7.79
C ALA A 229 -13.95 1.63 8.72
N LYS A 230 -14.56 0.72 9.48
CA LYS A 230 -15.56 1.08 10.48
C LYS A 230 -14.88 1.81 11.63
N GLN A 231 -15.43 2.96 12.02
CA GLN A 231 -14.89 3.79 13.09
C GLN A 231 -15.37 3.31 14.47
N ASP A 232 -14.49 3.41 15.47
CA ASP A 232 -14.88 3.33 16.88
C ASP A 232 -15.77 4.54 17.27
N PRO A 233 -16.39 4.55 18.46
CA PRO A 233 -17.23 5.66 18.90
C PRO A 233 -16.51 7.01 19.01
N LYS A 234 -15.19 7.01 19.18
CA LYS A 234 -14.37 8.23 19.21
C LYS A 234 -13.91 8.68 17.84
N ARG A 235 -14.07 7.81 16.82
CA ARG A 235 -13.55 7.98 15.45
C ARG A 235 -12.02 8.14 15.42
N GLU A 236 -11.33 7.44 16.28
CA GLU A 236 -9.87 7.46 16.39
C GLU A 236 -9.27 6.22 15.77
N ASP A 237 -9.89 5.06 16.03
CA ASP A 237 -9.41 3.76 15.59
C ASP A 237 -10.48 3.01 14.79
N ASP A 238 -10.05 2.04 14.03
CA ASP A 238 -10.93 1.13 13.32
C ASP A 238 -11.50 0.07 14.25
N VAL A 239 -12.66 -0.45 13.86
CA VAL A 239 -13.30 -1.61 14.50
C VAL A 239 -13.22 -2.79 13.55
N PRO A 240 -12.34 -3.78 13.80
CA PRO A 240 -12.25 -4.98 12.99
C PRO A 240 -13.55 -5.79 13.00
N GLY A 241 -13.85 -6.43 11.88
CA GLY A 241 -14.98 -7.35 11.74
C GLY A 241 -15.21 -7.76 10.29
N PRO A 242 -15.70 -8.98 10.04
CA PRO A 242 -16.00 -9.47 8.71
C PRO A 242 -16.97 -8.54 7.97
N GLY A 243 -16.61 -8.13 6.75
CA GLY A 243 -17.41 -7.21 5.95
C GLY A 243 -17.33 -5.74 6.39
N PHE A 244 -16.47 -5.38 7.35
CA PHE A 244 -16.32 -4.00 7.81
C PHE A 244 -15.30 -3.24 6.96
N GLY A 245 -15.67 -3.02 5.70
CA GLY A 245 -14.83 -2.25 4.78
C GLY A 245 -15.53 -1.91 3.46
N PHE A 246 -14.98 -0.89 2.79
CA PHE A 246 -15.35 -0.50 1.43
C PHE A 246 -14.10 -0.04 0.69
N VAL A 247 -14.14 -0.10 -0.64
CA VAL A 247 -13.16 0.54 -1.51
C VAL A 247 -13.91 1.38 -2.53
N ASN A 248 -13.65 2.68 -2.54
CA ASN A 248 -14.19 3.61 -3.53
C ASN A 248 -13.09 4.10 -4.47
N VAL A 249 -13.48 4.49 -5.66
CA VAL A 249 -12.60 5.08 -6.67
C VAL A 249 -13.11 6.45 -7.04
N PHE A 250 -12.18 7.41 -7.06
CA PHE A 250 -12.40 8.81 -7.42
C PHE A 250 -11.43 9.20 -8.54
N ASP A 251 -11.74 10.25 -9.27
CA ASP A 251 -10.73 10.90 -10.10
C ASP A 251 -9.81 11.81 -9.26
N THR A 252 -8.75 12.33 -9.85
CA THR A 252 -7.80 13.24 -9.18
C THR A 252 -8.41 14.60 -8.82
N SER A 253 -9.57 14.97 -9.33
CA SER A 253 -10.35 16.14 -8.89
C SER A 253 -11.23 15.84 -7.67
N GLY A 254 -11.26 14.60 -7.20
CA GLY A 254 -12.07 14.14 -6.08
C GLY A 254 -13.53 13.85 -6.44
N ASN A 255 -13.86 13.72 -7.74
CA ASN A 255 -15.20 13.29 -8.16
C ASN A 255 -15.35 11.78 -7.96
N PHE A 256 -16.47 11.37 -7.38
CA PHE A 256 -16.78 9.95 -7.18
C PHE A 256 -17.04 9.27 -8.52
N LEU A 257 -16.28 8.22 -8.82
CA LEU A 257 -16.43 7.43 -10.02
C LEU A 257 -17.27 6.19 -9.77
N ARG A 258 -16.91 5.39 -8.75
CA ARG A 258 -17.60 4.16 -8.40
C ARG A 258 -17.25 3.68 -6.99
N ARG A 259 -18.16 2.93 -6.39
CA ARG A 259 -17.84 2.03 -5.29
C ARG A 259 -17.38 0.70 -5.88
N LEU A 260 -16.10 0.39 -5.72
CA LEU A 260 -15.50 -0.80 -6.32
C LEU A 260 -15.84 -2.04 -5.49
N ILE A 261 -15.61 -1.99 -4.18
CA ILE A 261 -15.82 -3.14 -3.30
C ILE A 261 -16.69 -2.72 -2.10
N SER A 262 -17.61 -3.60 -1.71
CA SER A 262 -18.47 -3.41 -0.55
C SER A 262 -18.49 -4.66 0.32
N ASN A 263 -18.14 -4.50 1.59
CA ASN A 263 -18.23 -5.59 2.59
C ASN A 263 -17.43 -6.87 2.18
N GLY A 264 -18.08 -8.03 2.11
CA GLY A 264 -17.45 -9.29 1.69
C GLY A 264 -16.26 -9.67 2.57
N GLU A 265 -15.12 -9.91 1.93
CA GLU A 265 -13.87 -10.28 2.59
C GLU A 265 -13.09 -9.08 3.18
N LEU A 266 -13.63 -7.86 3.11
CA LEU A 266 -13.01 -6.68 3.69
C LEU A 266 -13.15 -6.66 5.21
N ASN A 267 -12.05 -6.35 5.91
CA ASN A 267 -11.99 -6.27 7.37
C ASN A 267 -10.97 -5.19 7.78
N ALA A 268 -11.44 -3.96 8.00
CA ALA A 268 -10.59 -2.78 8.20
C ALA A 268 -9.47 -2.68 7.13
N PRO A 269 -9.81 -2.57 5.82
CA PRO A 269 -8.82 -2.58 4.76
C PRO A 269 -7.98 -1.30 4.76
N TRP A 270 -6.63 -1.44 4.64
CA TRP A 270 -5.72 -0.30 4.54
C TRP A 270 -4.83 -0.37 3.30
N GLY A 271 -3.99 -1.40 3.19
CA GLY A 271 -3.02 -1.55 2.12
C GLY A 271 -3.67 -1.82 0.76
N LEU A 272 -3.15 -1.17 -0.28
CA LEU A 272 -3.61 -1.33 -1.66
C LEU A 272 -2.40 -1.54 -2.57
N ALA A 273 -2.42 -2.60 -3.40
CA ALA A 273 -1.43 -2.86 -4.42
C ALA A 273 -2.09 -3.27 -5.74
N LEU A 274 -1.83 -2.51 -6.80
CA LEU A 274 -2.22 -2.92 -8.15
C LEU A 274 -1.08 -3.76 -8.73
N VAL A 275 -1.36 -5.03 -8.98
CA VAL A 275 -0.42 -6.02 -9.51
C VAL A 275 -0.92 -6.57 -10.84
N GLU A 276 -0.10 -7.35 -11.54
CA GLU A 276 -0.47 -7.92 -12.83
C GLU A 276 -1.78 -8.73 -12.78
N ASP A 277 -1.98 -9.49 -11.69
CA ASP A 277 -3.11 -10.39 -11.52
C ASP A 277 -4.35 -9.75 -10.84
N GLY A 278 -4.31 -8.45 -10.49
CA GLY A 278 -5.46 -7.79 -9.89
C GLY A 278 -5.15 -6.66 -8.92
N LEU A 279 -6.12 -6.32 -8.11
CA LEU A 279 -6.01 -5.38 -7.00
C LEU A 279 -5.94 -6.15 -5.68
N TRP A 280 -4.77 -6.13 -5.05
CA TRP A 280 -4.61 -6.69 -3.72
C TRP A 280 -5.03 -5.66 -2.67
N VAL A 281 -5.87 -6.10 -1.76
CA VAL A 281 -6.36 -5.32 -0.63
C VAL A 281 -5.94 -6.01 0.66
N GLY A 282 -5.10 -5.34 1.45
CA GLY A 282 -4.65 -5.81 2.76
C GLY A 282 -5.63 -5.39 3.85
N ASN A 283 -6.07 -6.33 4.63
CA ASN A 283 -6.92 -6.13 5.79
C ASN A 283 -6.08 -5.98 7.06
N PHE A 284 -6.15 -4.85 7.71
CA PHE A 284 -5.58 -4.70 9.06
C PHE A 284 -6.29 -5.61 10.07
N GLY A 285 -7.61 -5.76 9.92
CA GLY A 285 -8.44 -6.40 10.95
C GLY A 285 -8.23 -7.90 11.12
N ASP A 286 -7.86 -8.63 10.06
CA ASP A 286 -7.57 -10.07 10.11
C ASP A 286 -6.22 -10.46 9.51
N GLY A 287 -5.46 -9.50 9.00
CA GLY A 287 -4.13 -9.72 8.44
C GLY A 287 -4.11 -10.39 7.06
N ARG A 288 -5.27 -10.58 6.43
CA ARG A 288 -5.38 -11.24 5.12
C ARG A 288 -5.16 -10.28 3.98
N ILE A 289 -4.70 -10.83 2.86
CA ILE A 289 -4.62 -10.12 1.59
C ILE A 289 -5.60 -10.77 0.63
N ASN A 290 -6.53 -9.97 0.13
CA ASN A 290 -7.56 -10.41 -0.81
C ASN A 290 -7.33 -9.79 -2.18
N ASN A 291 -7.45 -10.59 -3.23
CA ASN A 291 -7.31 -10.17 -4.61
C ASN A 291 -8.67 -9.93 -5.25
N TYR A 292 -8.80 -8.80 -5.94
CA TYR A 292 -10.03 -8.38 -6.61
C TYR A 292 -9.73 -7.95 -8.06
N ASP A 293 -10.71 -8.08 -8.92
CA ASP A 293 -10.68 -7.45 -10.23
C ASP A 293 -10.69 -5.92 -10.08
N PRO A 294 -9.70 -5.18 -10.61
CA PRO A 294 -9.56 -3.74 -10.36
C PRO A 294 -10.63 -2.89 -11.06
N VAL A 295 -11.38 -3.46 -12.01
CA VAL A 295 -12.40 -2.76 -12.78
C VAL A 295 -13.80 -3.02 -12.21
N THR A 296 -14.11 -4.28 -11.91
CA THR A 296 -15.44 -4.71 -11.46
C THR A 296 -15.57 -4.84 -9.96
N GLY A 297 -14.46 -4.94 -9.22
CA GLY A 297 -14.43 -5.23 -7.79
C GLY A 297 -14.82 -6.66 -7.43
N ALA A 298 -14.91 -7.55 -8.42
CA ALA A 298 -15.20 -8.95 -8.17
C ALA A 298 -14.07 -9.60 -7.36
N PHE A 299 -14.43 -10.31 -6.29
CA PHE A 299 -13.48 -11.09 -5.51
C PHE A 299 -12.91 -12.24 -6.36
N ILE A 300 -11.59 -12.37 -6.37
CA ILE A 300 -10.89 -13.42 -7.09
C ILE A 300 -10.48 -14.51 -6.10
N GLU A 301 -9.66 -14.15 -5.10
CA GLU A 301 -9.16 -15.09 -4.10
C GLU A 301 -8.64 -14.37 -2.86
N THR A 302 -8.51 -15.10 -1.76
CA THR A 302 -7.61 -14.74 -0.66
C THR A 302 -6.25 -15.39 -0.93
N LEU A 303 -5.16 -14.67 -0.72
CA LEU A 303 -3.82 -15.21 -0.96
C LEU A 303 -3.53 -16.36 0.00
N MET A 304 -3.01 -17.48 -0.54
CA MET A 304 -2.79 -18.71 0.19
C MET A 304 -1.31 -19.09 0.27
N THR A 305 -0.94 -19.78 1.32
CA THR A 305 0.35 -20.45 1.45
C THR A 305 0.38 -21.75 0.62
N ALA A 306 1.53 -22.38 0.49
CA ALA A 306 1.68 -23.63 -0.27
C ALA A 306 0.88 -24.82 0.32
N ASP A 307 0.57 -24.80 1.61
CA ASP A 307 -0.26 -25.80 2.29
C ASP A 307 -1.77 -25.53 2.21
N GLY A 308 -2.15 -24.41 1.56
CA GLY A 308 -3.56 -24.05 1.33
C GLY A 308 -4.21 -23.33 2.50
N THR A 309 -3.44 -22.79 3.44
CA THR A 309 -3.95 -21.88 4.47
C THR A 309 -3.87 -20.42 4.00
N PRO A 310 -4.80 -19.53 4.41
CA PRO A 310 -4.69 -18.11 4.12
C PRO A 310 -3.39 -17.53 4.68
N LEU A 311 -2.79 -16.61 3.91
CA LEU A 311 -1.75 -15.75 4.44
C LEU A 311 -2.36 -14.79 5.46
N GLU A 312 -1.83 -14.78 6.68
CA GLU A 312 -2.29 -13.91 7.76
C GLU A 312 -1.08 -13.22 8.40
N PHE A 313 -1.08 -11.88 8.35
CA PHE A 313 -0.05 -11.03 8.95
C PHE A 313 -0.73 -10.11 9.97
N GLU A 314 -0.61 -10.43 11.24
CA GLU A 314 -1.27 -9.64 12.30
C GLU A 314 -0.83 -8.18 12.24
N GLY A 315 -1.81 -7.26 12.17
CA GLY A 315 -1.54 -5.83 12.03
C GLY A 315 -0.99 -5.45 10.65
N LEU A 316 -1.48 -6.08 9.59
CA LEU A 316 -1.09 -5.77 8.21
C LEU A 316 -1.47 -4.34 7.83
N TRP A 317 -0.47 -3.54 7.46
CA TRP A 317 -0.66 -2.17 7.03
C TRP A 317 -0.48 -2.01 5.52
N ASP A 318 0.70 -1.70 5.04
CA ASP A 318 0.91 -1.33 3.63
C ASP A 318 1.26 -2.52 2.74
N LEU A 319 0.94 -2.34 1.46
CA LEU A 319 1.33 -3.21 0.36
C LEU A 319 2.01 -2.34 -0.71
N LEU A 320 3.26 -2.64 -1.03
CA LEU A 320 4.07 -1.87 -1.96
C LEU A 320 4.63 -2.77 -3.07
N PRO A 321 4.05 -2.78 -4.27
CA PRO A 321 4.65 -3.48 -5.41
C PRO A 321 6.00 -2.87 -5.76
N LEU A 322 7.04 -3.71 -5.81
CA LEU A 322 8.38 -3.29 -6.19
C LEU A 322 9.17 -4.47 -6.76
N GLY A 323 9.67 -4.31 -7.97
CA GLY A 323 10.35 -5.39 -8.68
C GLY A 323 9.39 -6.53 -9.02
N ASP A 324 9.75 -7.75 -8.65
CA ASP A 324 8.98 -8.98 -8.90
C ASP A 324 8.12 -9.41 -7.69
N GLY A 325 7.99 -8.56 -6.68
CA GLY A 325 7.25 -8.87 -5.45
C GLY A 325 6.43 -7.70 -4.91
N VAL A 326 5.75 -7.97 -3.80
CA VAL A 326 5.02 -6.96 -3.03
C VAL A 326 5.61 -6.92 -1.62
N PHE A 327 6.19 -5.78 -1.25
CA PHE A 327 6.63 -5.53 0.11
C PHE A 327 5.41 -5.21 0.98
N PHE A 328 5.48 -5.56 2.26
CA PHE A 328 4.42 -5.22 3.19
C PHE A 328 4.98 -4.87 4.57
N THR A 329 4.22 -4.10 5.31
CA THR A 329 4.45 -3.80 6.72
C THR A 329 3.36 -4.44 7.55
N ALA A 330 3.75 -4.98 8.69
CA ALA A 330 2.81 -5.53 9.67
C ALA A 330 3.29 -5.23 11.08
N GLY A 331 2.39 -4.81 11.95
CA GLY A 331 2.73 -4.51 13.33
C GLY A 331 1.54 -3.99 14.12
N SER A 332 1.63 -4.12 15.43
CA SER A 332 0.63 -3.65 16.37
C SER A 332 1.34 -3.08 17.59
N PRO A 333 0.81 -2.05 18.26
CA PRO A 333 1.41 -1.48 19.46
C PRO A 333 1.64 -2.48 20.60
N THR A 334 0.98 -3.64 20.54
CA THR A 334 1.01 -4.65 21.61
C THR A 334 1.69 -5.96 21.23
N LYS A 335 2.14 -6.13 19.97
CA LYS A 335 2.66 -7.41 19.45
C LYS A 335 3.84 -7.21 18.51
N SER A 336 4.50 -8.33 18.19
CA SER A 336 5.69 -8.35 17.32
C SER A 336 5.44 -7.60 16.02
N THR A 337 6.41 -6.79 15.63
CA THR A 337 6.38 -6.01 14.41
C THR A 337 7.39 -6.58 13.42
N ALA A 338 7.03 -6.58 12.16
CA ALA A 338 7.91 -6.99 11.09
C ALA A 338 7.74 -6.08 9.86
N PHE A 339 8.84 -5.71 9.26
CA PHE A 339 8.91 -5.30 7.87
C PHE A 339 9.22 -6.56 7.07
N SER A 340 8.24 -7.03 6.34
CA SER A 340 8.39 -8.23 5.54
C SER A 340 8.46 -7.87 4.08
N ALA A 341 9.39 -8.49 3.44
CA ALA A 341 9.58 -8.30 2.04
C ALA A 341 8.98 -9.41 1.23
N SER A 342 8.52 -9.01 0.07
CA SER A 342 8.39 -9.83 -1.11
C SER A 342 7.53 -11.07 -0.93
N LEU A 343 6.22 -10.84 -0.91
CA LEU A 343 5.28 -11.87 -1.35
C LEU A 343 5.58 -12.19 -2.81
N ARG A 344 5.98 -13.42 -3.09
CA ARG A 344 6.24 -13.94 -4.43
C ARG A 344 5.28 -15.07 -4.73
N LYS A 345 4.69 -15.02 -5.92
CA LYS A 345 3.90 -16.12 -6.45
C LYS A 345 4.82 -17.31 -6.70
N ILE A 346 4.49 -18.47 -6.14
CA ILE A 346 5.22 -19.71 -6.39
C ILE A 346 4.77 -20.25 -7.76
N LYS A 347 5.63 -20.18 -8.77
CA LYS A 347 5.38 -20.83 -10.05
C LYS A 347 5.56 -22.33 -9.87
N ILE A 348 4.47 -23.10 -9.94
CA ILE A 348 4.52 -24.56 -9.90
C ILE A 348 4.99 -25.06 -11.26
N GLY A 349 6.24 -25.53 -11.35
CA GLY A 349 6.79 -26.16 -12.57
C GLY A 349 8.24 -25.88 -12.89
N GLU A 350 8.93 -25.01 -12.18
CA GLU A 350 10.38 -24.85 -12.33
C GLU A 350 11.13 -25.69 -11.28
N HIS A 351 11.41 -26.96 -11.63
CA HIS A 351 12.51 -27.70 -11.00
C HIS A 351 13.77 -26.85 -11.13
N GLU A 352 14.40 -26.50 -10.03
CA GLU A 352 15.72 -25.91 -10.02
C GLU A 352 16.69 -26.84 -10.73
N SER A 353 16.86 -26.66 -12.04
CA SER A 353 18.05 -27.08 -12.74
C SER A 353 18.95 -25.84 -12.83
N GLY A 354 19.98 -25.80 -11.99
CA GLY A 354 20.94 -24.70 -11.96
C GLY A 354 21.47 -24.36 -13.33
N SER A 355 21.04 -23.26 -13.88
CA SER A 355 21.72 -22.51 -14.93
C SER A 355 21.02 -21.17 -15.09
N SER A 356 21.65 -20.13 -14.62
CA SER A 356 21.25 -18.74 -14.84
C SER A 356 21.22 -18.45 -16.34
N ARG A 357 20.03 -18.26 -16.90
CA ARG A 357 19.86 -17.52 -18.15
C ARG A 357 18.98 -16.31 -17.87
N ILE A 358 19.62 -15.15 -17.84
CA ILE A 358 18.96 -13.84 -17.83
C ILE A 358 18.27 -13.70 -19.18
N ALA A 359 16.94 -13.74 -19.18
CA ALA A 359 16.13 -13.34 -20.31
C ALA A 359 15.79 -11.85 -20.15
N CYS A 360 16.48 -11.00 -20.93
CA CYS A 360 16.05 -9.61 -21.13
C CYS A 360 14.79 -9.61 -21.98
N THR A 361 13.64 -9.32 -21.38
CA THR A 361 12.43 -8.98 -22.14
C THR A 361 12.30 -7.46 -22.10
N ALA A 362 12.62 -6.83 -23.24
CA ALA A 362 12.53 -5.40 -23.43
C ALA A 362 11.06 -4.95 -23.56
N PHE A 363 10.65 -4.03 -22.74
CA PHE A 363 9.45 -3.22 -22.95
C PHE A 363 9.66 -2.28 -24.15
N GLY A 364 8.67 -2.24 -25.05
CA GLY A 364 8.73 -1.55 -26.30
C GLY A 364 8.92 -0.04 -26.22
N ILE A 365 10.10 0.41 -26.55
CA ILE A 365 10.38 1.77 -27.01
C ILE A 365 10.83 1.65 -28.46
N ARG A 366 10.15 2.34 -29.37
CA ARG A 366 10.51 2.36 -30.80
C ARG A 366 11.95 2.87 -30.96
N PRO A 367 12.79 2.22 -31.75
CA PRO A 367 14.16 2.66 -31.94
C PRO A 367 14.23 3.86 -32.89
N ASN A 368 14.90 4.91 -32.44
CA ASN A 368 15.47 5.89 -33.33
C ASN A 368 16.85 5.38 -33.77
N ALA A 369 17.01 5.30 -35.07
CA ALA A 369 18.20 4.76 -35.72
C ALA A 369 19.42 5.65 -35.47
N ASN A 370 20.44 5.07 -34.89
CA ASN A 370 21.88 5.31 -35.05
C ASN A 370 22.61 5.13 -33.74
N LEU A 371 23.10 3.91 -33.55
CA LEU A 371 24.40 3.65 -32.87
C LEU A 371 24.71 2.16 -32.98
N ARG A 372 25.59 1.82 -33.92
CA ARG A 372 26.28 0.53 -33.99
C ARG A 372 27.44 0.54 -32.99
N GLY A 373 27.58 -0.54 -32.24
CA GLY A 373 28.89 -0.97 -31.82
C GLY A 373 29.09 -1.24 -30.35
N LYS A 374 29.37 -2.52 -30.11
CA LYS A 374 30.19 -3.17 -29.10
C LYS A 374 29.46 -3.83 -27.90
N CYS A 375 29.27 -5.15 -28.08
CA CYS A 375 29.28 -6.12 -26.97
C CYS A 375 30.65 -6.06 -26.29
N CYS A 376 30.68 -5.95 -24.97
CA CYS A 376 31.82 -6.32 -24.15
C CYS A 376 31.53 -7.62 -23.41
N GLU A 377 32.23 -8.69 -23.77
CA GLU A 377 32.45 -9.84 -22.93
C GLU A 377 33.25 -9.38 -21.71
N VAL A 378 32.87 -9.83 -20.54
CA VAL A 378 33.75 -9.89 -19.36
C VAL A 378 33.73 -11.31 -18.85
N HIS A 379 34.90 -11.91 -18.95
CA HIS A 379 35.28 -13.19 -18.36
C HIS A 379 35.66 -13.02 -16.89
N ALA A 380 35.42 -14.11 -16.13
CA ALA A 380 35.83 -14.50 -14.80
C ALA A 380 35.01 -14.00 -13.63
#